data_757332e26387f9c0aa8c0b749a142a50
#
_entry.id   757332e26387f9c0aa8c0b749a142a50
#
_cell.length_a   1.000
_cell.length_b   1.000
_cell.length_c   1.000
_cell.angle_alpha   90.00
_cell.angle_beta   90.00
_cell.angle_gamma   90.00
#
_symmetry.space_group_name_H-M   'P 1'
#
loop_
_entity.id
_entity.type
_entity.pdbx_description
1 polymer ?
#
loop_
_entity_poly.entity_id
_entity_poly.type
_entity_poly.pdbx_seq_one_letter_code
_entity_poly.pdbx_strand_id
1 'polypeptide(L)'
;MKNNRVTIYDIAEKTGFSAVTVHRALNNKDRISEKTRKLIQDTAKEIGYKANPAAQGLRRTPIKIGAVLFCQVEEYVDDIVEGIAAGGEELQKYNVSTDIRKIEYTDNIQCIRETCQIVKEFAEKNYNGIILFVSTGVDEIDSLCEILQTVSQKGIPFAAVASDIPVDGRVIYVGINAFMAGSMAAEMLEFSCANRDVALLVARGTSSMDKDYIDGFLEYSKRGAFSNIRIYEHFDQKDKVIAVTRQMLAENPNLSGIYMASASSVLACECIEAEHRQDLSIITTDLLTKTPELLRNRTANATIFQNPFKQGKQVVRLLYNYITAKTDSGEHLILPRILLSSNVDAYRFEE
;
A
#
# COMPACT_ATOMS: atom_id res chain seq x y z
N MET A 1 -9.73 -2.12 39.66
CA MET A 1 -11.04 -2.73 39.39
C MET A 1 -10.80 -3.99 38.56
N LYS A 2 -11.17 -5.19 39.07
CA LYS A 2 -11.04 -6.44 38.27
C LYS A 2 -12.03 -6.35 37.13
N ASN A 3 -11.51 -6.38 35.91
CA ASN A 3 -12.31 -6.42 34.66
C ASN A 3 -13.00 -7.78 34.63
N ASN A 4 -14.27 -7.85 35.03
CA ASN A 4 -15.05 -9.09 35.14
C ASN A 4 -15.56 -9.48 33.75
N ARG A 5 -14.64 -9.93 32.87
CA ARG A 5 -14.96 -10.34 31.50
C ARG A 5 -15.67 -11.71 31.55
N VAL A 6 -16.89 -11.78 31.02
CA VAL A 6 -17.65 -13.02 30.91
C VAL A 6 -16.85 -14.08 30.12
N THR A 7 -16.76 -15.30 30.67
CA THR A 7 -15.97 -16.41 30.14
C THR A 7 -16.86 -17.56 29.66
N ILE A 8 -16.27 -18.54 28.98
CA ILE A 8 -17.00 -19.78 28.62
C ILE A 8 -17.44 -20.58 29.85
N TYR A 9 -16.78 -20.39 31.00
CA TYR A 9 -17.16 -21.04 32.24
C TYR A 9 -18.44 -20.44 32.82
N ASP A 10 -18.66 -19.14 32.70
CA ASP A 10 -19.89 -18.48 33.12
C ASP A 10 -21.10 -18.94 32.28
N ILE A 11 -20.89 -19.19 30.96
CA ILE A 11 -21.92 -19.81 30.11
C ILE A 11 -22.19 -21.25 30.53
N ALA A 12 -21.12 -21.99 30.82
CA ALA A 12 -21.23 -23.40 31.27
C ALA A 12 -22.02 -23.50 32.57
N GLU A 13 -21.73 -22.64 33.54
CA GLU A 13 -22.46 -22.56 34.82
C GLU A 13 -23.95 -22.22 34.59
N LYS A 14 -24.24 -21.19 33.77
CA LYS A 14 -25.62 -20.73 33.52
C LYS A 14 -26.44 -21.71 32.70
N THR A 15 -25.81 -22.48 31.80
CA THR A 15 -26.51 -23.44 30.92
C THR A 15 -26.52 -24.88 31.46
N GLY A 16 -25.70 -25.21 32.45
CA GLY A 16 -25.53 -26.56 32.99
C GLY A 16 -24.74 -27.52 32.06
N PHE A 17 -24.14 -27.01 31.00
CA PHE A 17 -23.32 -27.81 30.07
C PHE A 17 -21.83 -27.68 30.43
N SER A 18 -21.03 -28.70 30.03
CA SER A 18 -19.58 -28.61 30.19
C SER A 18 -18.96 -27.50 29.34
N ALA A 19 -17.84 -26.91 29.78
CA ALA A 19 -17.11 -25.91 29.02
C ALA A 19 -16.73 -26.43 27.62
N VAL A 20 -16.52 -27.75 27.45
CA VAL A 20 -16.23 -28.36 26.14
C VAL A 20 -17.47 -28.31 25.23
N THR A 21 -18.66 -28.56 25.79
CA THR A 21 -19.93 -28.46 25.06
C THR A 21 -20.24 -27.04 24.66
N VAL A 22 -20.05 -26.08 25.58
CA VAL A 22 -20.17 -24.65 25.30
C VAL A 22 -19.20 -24.21 24.18
N HIS A 23 -17.94 -24.58 24.25
CA HIS A 23 -16.96 -24.28 23.22
C HIS A 23 -17.35 -24.85 21.84
N ARG A 24 -17.88 -26.08 21.78
CA ARG A 24 -18.34 -26.68 20.52
C ARG A 24 -19.56 -25.94 19.95
N ALA A 25 -20.51 -25.57 20.79
CA ALA A 25 -21.71 -24.84 20.40
C ALA A 25 -21.38 -23.45 19.83
N LEU A 26 -20.50 -22.70 20.50
CA LEU A 26 -20.07 -21.37 20.07
C LEU A 26 -19.26 -21.37 18.77
N ASN A 27 -18.56 -22.47 18.47
CA ASN A 27 -17.74 -22.62 17.25
C ASN A 27 -18.39 -23.49 16.16
N ASN A 28 -19.69 -23.73 16.23
CA ASN A 28 -20.48 -24.49 15.25
C ASN A 28 -19.90 -25.89 14.92
N LYS A 29 -19.22 -26.54 15.89
CA LYS A 29 -18.65 -27.87 15.68
C LYS A 29 -19.70 -28.97 15.79
N ASP A 30 -19.46 -30.10 15.12
CA ASP A 30 -20.34 -31.26 15.12
C ASP A 30 -20.49 -31.92 16.51
N ARG A 31 -21.44 -32.87 16.60
CA ARG A 31 -21.81 -33.66 17.81
C ARG A 31 -22.48 -32.85 18.91
N ILE A 32 -23.29 -31.85 18.54
CA ILE A 32 -24.16 -31.09 19.44
C ILE A 32 -25.51 -30.93 18.75
N SER A 33 -26.61 -31.17 19.49
CA SER A 33 -27.97 -30.97 18.95
C SER A 33 -28.22 -29.50 18.67
N GLU A 34 -28.98 -29.19 17.62
CA GLU A 34 -29.37 -27.81 17.28
C GLU A 34 -30.03 -27.07 18.45
N LYS A 35 -30.87 -27.81 19.23
CA LYS A 35 -31.51 -27.23 20.42
C LYS A 35 -30.50 -26.79 21.48
N THR A 36 -29.48 -27.62 21.74
CA THR A 36 -28.41 -27.32 22.69
C THR A 36 -27.53 -26.17 22.18
N ARG A 37 -27.22 -26.17 20.88
CA ARG A 37 -26.43 -25.11 20.22
C ARG A 37 -27.11 -23.75 20.37
N LYS A 38 -28.41 -23.72 20.03
CA LYS A 38 -29.21 -22.49 20.11
C LYS A 38 -29.29 -21.97 21.55
N LEU A 39 -29.57 -22.82 22.52
CA LEU A 39 -29.63 -22.44 23.93
C LEU A 39 -28.32 -21.78 24.41
N ILE A 40 -27.18 -22.40 24.10
CA ILE A 40 -25.86 -21.88 24.49
C ILE A 40 -25.55 -20.54 23.80
N GLN A 41 -25.85 -20.40 22.51
CA GLN A 41 -25.62 -19.17 21.76
C GLN A 41 -26.51 -18.02 22.25
N ASP A 42 -27.77 -18.30 22.57
CA ASP A 42 -28.71 -17.31 23.10
C ASP A 42 -28.27 -16.86 24.51
N THR A 43 -27.89 -17.81 25.37
CA THR A 43 -27.33 -17.49 26.71
C THR A 43 -26.05 -16.64 26.60
N ALA A 44 -25.14 -16.99 25.66
CA ALA A 44 -23.91 -16.22 25.44
C ALA A 44 -24.20 -14.75 25.05
N LYS A 45 -25.20 -14.54 24.18
CA LYS A 45 -25.66 -13.17 23.82
C LYS A 45 -26.25 -12.44 25.02
N GLU A 46 -27.13 -13.13 25.78
CA GLU A 46 -27.80 -12.54 26.95
C GLU A 46 -26.82 -12.01 28.01
N ILE A 47 -25.77 -12.79 28.31
CA ILE A 47 -24.75 -12.40 29.31
C ILE A 47 -23.63 -11.53 28.76
N GLY A 48 -23.71 -11.17 27.47
CA GLY A 48 -22.71 -10.30 26.83
C GLY A 48 -21.35 -10.98 26.63
N TYR A 49 -21.33 -12.30 26.45
CA TYR A 49 -20.09 -13.01 26.15
C TYR A 49 -19.50 -12.56 24.82
N LYS A 50 -18.27 -12.11 24.85
CA LYS A 50 -17.43 -11.88 23.66
C LYS A 50 -16.29 -12.87 23.67
N ALA A 51 -16.20 -13.69 22.63
CA ALA A 51 -15.09 -14.63 22.48
C ALA A 51 -13.75 -13.88 22.66
N ASN A 52 -12.82 -14.49 23.40
CA ASN A 52 -11.50 -13.90 23.55
C ASN A 52 -10.65 -14.29 22.32
N PRO A 53 -10.36 -13.37 21.39
CA PRO A 53 -9.58 -13.68 20.18
C PRO A 53 -8.18 -14.21 20.54
N ALA A 54 -7.56 -13.70 21.61
CA ALA A 54 -6.23 -14.14 22.05
C ALA A 54 -6.26 -15.60 22.56
N ALA A 55 -7.30 -16.01 23.32
CA ALA A 55 -7.43 -17.40 23.77
C ALA A 55 -7.78 -18.37 22.62
N GLN A 56 -8.44 -17.89 21.56
CA GLN A 56 -8.64 -18.64 20.32
C GLN A 56 -7.36 -18.69 19.48
N GLY A 57 -6.61 -17.58 19.42
CA GLY A 57 -5.34 -17.48 18.70
C GLY A 57 -4.30 -18.49 19.20
N LEU A 58 -4.12 -18.62 20.51
CA LEU A 58 -3.18 -19.58 21.14
C LEU A 58 -3.46 -21.06 20.76
N ARG A 59 -4.64 -21.40 20.27
CA ARG A 59 -5.00 -22.74 19.79
C ARG A 59 -4.93 -22.90 18.27
N ARG A 60 -4.66 -21.83 17.52
CA ARG A 60 -4.50 -21.88 16.06
C ARG A 60 -3.05 -22.20 15.72
N THR A 61 -2.86 -22.90 14.62
CA THR A 61 -1.52 -23.06 14.03
C THR A 61 -0.92 -21.66 13.78
N PRO A 62 0.31 -21.40 14.22
CA PRO A 62 0.96 -20.13 13.96
C PRO A 62 1.01 -19.81 12.47
N ILE A 63 0.70 -18.57 12.12
CA ILE A 63 0.80 -18.07 10.75
C ILE A 63 1.97 -17.08 10.71
N LYS A 64 2.91 -17.32 9.81
CA LYS A 64 4.06 -16.44 9.55
C LYS A 64 3.89 -15.77 8.21
N ILE A 65 3.90 -14.44 8.18
CA ILE A 65 3.88 -13.63 6.96
C ILE A 65 5.23 -12.93 6.85
N GLY A 66 5.94 -13.19 5.75
CA GLY A 66 7.16 -12.46 5.40
C GLY A 66 6.82 -11.24 4.56
N ALA A 67 7.57 -10.16 4.73
CA ALA A 67 7.49 -8.99 3.86
C ALA A 67 8.89 -8.57 3.45
N VAL A 68 9.11 -8.30 2.16
CA VAL A 68 10.36 -7.75 1.64
C VAL A 68 10.08 -6.55 0.76
N LEU A 69 10.76 -5.43 1.05
CA LEU A 69 10.43 -4.14 0.49
C LEU A 69 11.69 -3.35 0.13
N PHE A 70 11.69 -2.74 -1.05
CA PHE A 70 12.63 -1.69 -1.42
C PHE A 70 12.07 -0.76 -2.50
N CYS A 71 12.49 0.50 -2.47
CA CYS A 71 12.47 1.41 -3.61
C CYS A 71 13.46 2.56 -3.36
N GLN A 72 13.66 3.42 -4.35
CA GLN A 72 14.61 4.54 -4.30
C GLN A 72 14.24 5.61 -3.28
N VAL A 73 12.96 5.75 -2.94
CA VAL A 73 12.46 6.77 -2.01
C VAL A 73 12.15 6.10 -0.65
N GLU A 74 13.11 6.17 0.26
CA GLU A 74 13.08 5.47 1.54
C GLU A 74 11.87 5.87 2.41
N GLU A 75 11.54 7.16 2.48
CA GLU A 75 10.39 7.65 3.27
C GLU A 75 9.07 6.95 2.86
N TYR A 76 8.89 6.73 1.55
CA TYR A 76 7.69 6.05 1.05
C TYR A 76 7.65 4.57 1.47
N VAL A 77 8.82 3.91 1.47
CA VAL A 77 8.93 2.52 1.96
C VAL A 77 8.66 2.45 3.46
N ASP A 78 9.18 3.40 4.24
CA ASP A 78 9.03 3.44 5.69
C ASP A 78 7.56 3.51 6.09
N ASP A 79 6.74 4.33 5.44
CA ASP A 79 5.31 4.40 5.68
C ASP A 79 4.60 3.05 5.40
N ILE A 80 5.00 2.34 4.33
CA ILE A 80 4.46 0.99 4.05
C ILE A 80 4.88 0.00 5.11
N VAL A 81 6.14 0.03 5.55
CA VAL A 81 6.68 -0.82 6.62
C VAL A 81 5.92 -0.61 7.92
N GLU A 82 5.69 0.65 8.31
CA GLU A 82 4.88 0.98 9.49
C GLU A 82 3.45 0.46 9.38
N GLY A 83 2.84 0.59 8.20
CA GLY A 83 1.52 0.04 7.92
C GLY A 83 1.49 -1.48 8.06
N ILE A 84 2.48 -2.21 7.50
CA ILE A 84 2.59 -3.66 7.63
C ILE A 84 2.77 -4.05 9.10
N ALA A 85 3.62 -3.35 9.85
CA ALA A 85 3.84 -3.59 11.27
C ALA A 85 2.54 -3.42 12.07
N ALA A 86 1.83 -2.31 11.87
CA ALA A 86 0.54 -2.04 12.53
C ALA A 86 -0.52 -3.11 12.19
N GLY A 87 -0.63 -3.51 10.91
CA GLY A 87 -1.52 -4.60 10.48
C GLY A 87 -1.14 -5.94 11.11
N GLY A 88 0.17 -6.22 11.24
CA GLY A 88 0.70 -7.40 11.91
C GLY A 88 0.36 -7.43 13.40
N GLU A 89 0.52 -6.32 14.10
CA GLU A 89 0.16 -6.18 15.52
C GLU A 89 -1.32 -6.45 15.77
N GLU A 90 -2.21 -5.94 14.93
CA GLU A 90 -3.65 -6.24 15.02
C GLU A 90 -3.97 -7.73 14.90
N LEU A 91 -3.12 -8.49 14.17
CA LEU A 91 -3.31 -9.90 13.92
C LEU A 91 -2.58 -10.82 14.93
N GLN A 92 -1.71 -10.30 15.80
CA GLN A 92 -1.04 -11.08 16.86
C GLN A 92 -2.03 -11.87 17.72
N LYS A 93 -3.18 -11.27 18.02
CA LYS A 93 -4.28 -11.94 18.75
C LYS A 93 -4.83 -13.20 18.05
N TYR A 94 -4.53 -13.39 16.78
CA TYR A 94 -4.89 -14.58 15.99
C TYR A 94 -3.71 -15.54 15.76
N ASN A 95 -2.60 -15.37 16.49
CA ASN A 95 -1.36 -16.11 16.37
C ASN A 95 -0.66 -15.91 15.01
N VAL A 96 -0.70 -14.67 14.52
CA VAL A 96 0.02 -14.23 13.32
C VAL A 96 1.27 -13.49 13.73
N SER A 97 2.38 -13.74 13.05
CA SER A 97 3.62 -12.96 13.15
C SER A 97 4.04 -12.45 11.77
N THR A 98 4.58 -11.24 11.74
CA THR A 98 5.15 -10.63 10.53
C THR A 98 6.67 -10.52 10.69
N ASP A 99 7.42 -10.90 9.64
CA ASP A 99 8.86 -10.69 9.53
C ASP A 99 9.08 -9.71 8.36
N ILE A 100 9.49 -8.48 8.68
CA ILE A 100 9.61 -7.39 7.72
C ILE A 100 11.10 -7.17 7.43
N ARG A 101 11.47 -7.27 6.16
CA ARG A 101 12.81 -7.06 5.63
C ARG A 101 12.80 -5.86 4.69
N LYS A 102 13.20 -4.69 5.19
CA LYS A 102 13.50 -3.53 4.36
C LYS A 102 14.92 -3.69 3.82
N ILE A 103 15.08 -3.65 2.49
CA ILE A 103 16.36 -3.64 1.82
C ILE A 103 16.76 -2.18 1.62
N GLU A 104 17.97 -1.82 2.06
CA GLU A 104 18.55 -0.51 1.79
C GLU A 104 18.85 -0.38 0.29
N TYR A 105 18.35 0.66 -0.33
CA TYR A 105 18.50 0.84 -1.77
C TYR A 105 19.95 1.18 -2.13
N THR A 106 20.53 0.36 -2.98
CA THR A 106 21.84 0.60 -3.61
C THR A 106 21.70 0.76 -5.12
N ASP A 107 21.28 -0.29 -5.78
CA ASP A 107 20.86 -0.32 -7.18
C ASP A 107 19.80 -1.41 -7.36
N ASN A 108 19.02 -1.30 -8.45
CA ASN A 108 17.90 -2.19 -8.69
C ASN A 108 18.31 -3.66 -8.80
N ILE A 109 19.42 -3.95 -9.48
CA ILE A 109 19.88 -5.32 -9.72
C ILE A 109 20.22 -6.01 -8.38
N GLN A 110 21.00 -5.33 -7.55
CA GLN A 110 21.38 -5.85 -6.24
C GLN A 110 20.18 -6.04 -5.33
N CYS A 111 19.26 -5.05 -5.29
CA CYS A 111 18.05 -5.15 -4.49
C CYS A 111 17.13 -6.30 -4.93
N ILE A 112 16.99 -6.54 -6.25
CA ILE A 112 16.24 -7.71 -6.76
C ILE A 112 16.91 -9.03 -6.38
N ARG A 113 18.24 -9.13 -6.47
CA ARG A 113 18.97 -10.34 -6.04
C ARG A 113 18.76 -10.64 -4.56
N GLU A 114 18.84 -9.62 -3.72
CA GLU A 114 18.60 -9.75 -2.29
C GLU A 114 17.14 -10.13 -2.00
N THR A 115 16.18 -9.51 -2.69
CA THR A 115 14.77 -9.91 -2.62
C THR A 115 14.58 -11.38 -2.97
N CYS A 116 15.22 -11.87 -4.04
CA CYS A 116 15.18 -13.27 -4.44
C CYS A 116 15.72 -14.21 -3.35
N GLN A 117 16.78 -13.83 -2.66
CA GLN A 117 17.35 -14.61 -1.55
C GLN A 117 16.39 -14.66 -0.36
N ILE A 118 15.82 -13.52 0.04
CA ILE A 118 14.87 -13.44 1.16
C ILE A 118 13.59 -14.24 0.86
N VAL A 119 13.06 -14.14 -0.37
CA VAL A 119 11.86 -14.92 -0.77
C VAL A 119 12.13 -16.43 -0.71
N LYS A 120 13.30 -16.90 -1.14
CA LYS A 120 13.71 -18.31 -0.99
C LYS A 120 13.81 -18.71 0.48
N GLU A 121 14.44 -17.87 1.33
CA GLU A 121 14.53 -18.09 2.77
C GLU A 121 13.15 -18.23 3.42
N PHE A 122 12.21 -17.35 3.08
CA PHE A 122 10.83 -17.43 3.58
C PHE A 122 10.16 -18.74 3.17
N ALA A 123 10.35 -19.18 1.91
CA ALA A 123 9.80 -20.43 1.43
C ALA A 123 10.41 -21.66 2.13
N GLU A 124 11.71 -21.68 2.36
CA GLU A 124 12.43 -22.75 3.07
C GLU A 124 12.02 -22.85 4.55
N LYS A 125 11.76 -21.69 5.20
CA LYS A 125 11.29 -21.60 6.58
C LYS A 125 9.77 -21.78 6.74
N ASN A 126 9.07 -22.20 5.66
CA ASN A 126 7.64 -22.48 5.63
C ASN A 126 6.78 -21.30 6.11
N TYR A 127 7.05 -20.10 5.60
CA TYR A 127 6.14 -18.98 5.78
C TYR A 127 4.81 -19.27 5.07
N ASN A 128 3.72 -18.74 5.61
CA ASN A 128 2.37 -19.00 5.12
C ASN A 128 1.93 -18.02 4.02
N GLY A 129 2.64 -16.91 3.86
CA GLY A 129 2.42 -15.91 2.84
C GLY A 129 3.55 -14.90 2.78
N ILE A 130 3.69 -14.22 1.63
CA ILE A 130 4.76 -13.25 1.37
C ILE A 130 4.15 -11.96 0.83
N ILE A 131 4.60 -10.82 1.34
CA ILE A 131 4.26 -9.48 0.86
C ILE A 131 5.48 -8.90 0.18
N LEU A 132 5.28 -8.28 -0.98
CA LEU A 132 6.34 -7.71 -1.80
C LEU A 132 6.04 -6.26 -2.15
N PHE A 133 7.01 -5.39 -1.95
CA PHE A 133 7.10 -4.10 -2.61
C PHE A 133 8.47 -3.97 -3.26
N VAL A 134 8.49 -4.01 -4.56
CA VAL A 134 9.70 -3.90 -5.37
C VAL A 134 9.49 -2.87 -6.47
N SER A 135 10.52 -2.11 -6.80
CA SER A 135 10.47 -1.22 -7.95
C SER A 135 10.34 -2.06 -9.22
N THR A 136 9.24 -1.87 -9.94
CA THR A 136 8.98 -2.58 -11.20
C THR A 136 9.69 -1.94 -12.39
N GLY A 137 9.90 -2.71 -13.45
CA GLY A 137 10.54 -2.26 -14.69
C GLY A 137 12.08 -2.27 -14.63
N VAL A 138 12.65 -3.07 -13.74
CA VAL A 138 14.09 -3.37 -13.69
C VAL A 138 14.42 -4.61 -14.53
N ASP A 139 15.62 -4.67 -15.05
CA ASP A 139 16.02 -5.72 -16.02
C ASP A 139 16.04 -7.15 -15.42
N GLU A 140 16.11 -7.30 -14.09
CA GLU A 140 16.18 -8.60 -13.42
C GLU A 140 14.87 -9.06 -12.77
N ILE A 141 13.74 -8.42 -13.05
CA ILE A 141 12.45 -8.80 -12.43
C ILE A 141 12.02 -10.22 -12.87
N ASP A 142 12.46 -10.69 -14.03
CA ASP A 142 12.15 -12.04 -14.52
C ASP A 142 12.64 -13.11 -13.56
N SER A 143 13.85 -12.96 -13.00
CA SER A 143 14.39 -13.90 -12.02
C SER A 143 13.55 -13.94 -10.73
N LEU A 144 13.01 -12.82 -10.30
CA LEU A 144 12.08 -12.76 -9.18
C LEU A 144 10.74 -13.42 -9.54
N CYS A 145 10.22 -13.18 -10.73
CA CYS A 145 8.98 -13.80 -11.22
C CYS A 145 9.08 -15.33 -11.23
N GLU A 146 10.19 -15.91 -11.72
CA GLU A 146 10.42 -17.36 -11.70
C GLU A 146 10.42 -17.94 -10.27
N ILE A 147 11.05 -17.24 -9.32
CA ILE A 147 11.06 -17.66 -7.93
C ILE A 147 9.67 -17.59 -7.33
N LEU A 148 8.91 -16.51 -7.59
CA LEU A 148 7.56 -16.34 -7.09
C LEU A 148 6.60 -17.40 -7.64
N GLN A 149 6.72 -17.79 -8.90
CA GLN A 149 5.98 -18.91 -9.47
C GLN A 149 6.31 -20.22 -8.73
N THR A 150 7.59 -20.48 -8.49
CA THR A 150 8.03 -21.68 -7.75
C THR A 150 7.47 -21.70 -6.32
N VAL A 151 7.48 -20.56 -5.66
CA VAL A 151 6.95 -20.40 -4.28
C VAL A 151 5.43 -20.60 -4.26
N SER A 152 4.73 -20.04 -5.24
CA SER A 152 3.28 -20.21 -5.40
C SER A 152 2.89 -21.66 -5.65
N GLN A 153 3.64 -22.40 -6.47
CA GLN A 153 3.44 -23.83 -6.72
C GLN A 153 3.61 -24.69 -5.46
N LYS A 154 4.40 -24.23 -4.48
CA LYS A 154 4.50 -24.84 -3.15
C LYS A 154 3.33 -24.50 -2.22
N GLY A 155 2.34 -23.76 -2.70
CA GLY A 155 1.15 -23.36 -1.94
C GLY A 155 1.35 -22.14 -1.02
N ILE A 156 2.43 -21.38 -1.19
CA ILE A 156 2.67 -20.14 -0.45
C ILE A 156 2.16 -18.97 -1.29
N PRO A 157 1.02 -18.35 -0.94
CA PRO A 157 0.49 -17.19 -1.65
C PRO A 157 1.38 -15.96 -1.45
N PHE A 158 1.42 -15.09 -2.46
CA PHE A 158 2.06 -13.80 -2.29
C PHE A 158 1.16 -12.64 -2.69
N ALA A 159 1.41 -11.50 -2.08
CA ALA A 159 0.72 -10.23 -2.31
C ALA A 159 1.73 -9.16 -2.75
N ALA A 160 1.33 -8.30 -3.67
CA ALA A 160 2.06 -7.09 -4.02
C ALA A 160 1.43 -5.87 -3.34
N VAL A 161 2.24 -4.91 -2.94
CA VAL A 161 1.79 -3.62 -2.38
C VAL A 161 2.50 -2.46 -3.09
N ALA A 162 1.80 -1.36 -3.27
CA ALA A 162 2.21 -0.13 -3.95
C ALA A 162 2.56 -0.32 -5.43
N SER A 163 3.42 -1.25 -5.79
CA SER A 163 3.75 -1.61 -7.17
C SER A 163 3.30 -3.04 -7.46
N ASP A 164 2.63 -3.25 -8.58
CA ASP A 164 2.17 -4.58 -8.95
C ASP A 164 3.29 -5.44 -9.54
N ILE A 165 3.20 -6.74 -9.28
CA ILE A 165 4.06 -7.76 -9.89
C ILE A 165 3.12 -8.72 -10.62
N PRO A 166 2.85 -8.49 -11.92
CA PRO A 166 1.86 -9.24 -12.69
C PRO A 166 2.38 -10.62 -13.08
N VAL A 167 2.55 -11.52 -12.10
CA VAL A 167 3.00 -12.89 -12.31
C VAL A 167 1.99 -13.88 -11.72
N ASP A 168 1.89 -15.05 -12.35
CA ASP A 168 0.99 -16.11 -11.89
C ASP A 168 1.28 -16.50 -10.44
N GLY A 169 0.22 -16.56 -9.63
CA GLY A 169 0.32 -16.85 -8.20
C GLY A 169 0.24 -15.62 -7.29
N ARG A 170 0.28 -14.40 -7.84
CA ARG A 170 -0.10 -13.20 -7.09
C ARG A 170 -1.59 -13.28 -6.73
N VAL A 171 -1.86 -13.37 -5.44
CA VAL A 171 -3.25 -13.51 -4.97
C VAL A 171 -3.89 -12.18 -4.62
N ILE A 172 -3.09 -11.17 -4.28
CA ILE A 172 -3.56 -9.83 -3.86
C ILE A 172 -2.62 -8.78 -4.42
N TYR A 173 -3.19 -7.68 -4.88
CA TYR A 173 -2.50 -6.42 -5.11
C TYR A 173 -3.20 -5.31 -4.33
N VAL A 174 -2.45 -4.54 -3.55
CA VAL A 174 -2.93 -3.32 -2.88
C VAL A 174 -2.12 -2.14 -3.40
N GLY A 175 -2.80 -1.22 -4.06
CA GLY A 175 -2.17 -0.03 -4.62
C GLY A 175 -3.12 1.16 -4.66
N ILE A 176 -2.70 2.24 -5.29
CA ILE A 176 -3.56 3.40 -5.54
C ILE A 176 -4.33 3.23 -6.85
N ASN A 177 -5.49 3.88 -6.95
CA ASN A 177 -6.13 4.12 -8.24
C ASN A 177 -5.37 5.22 -8.98
N ALA A 178 -4.31 4.82 -9.71
CA ALA A 178 -3.40 5.71 -10.40
C ALA A 178 -4.07 6.47 -11.55
N PHE A 179 -5.03 5.82 -12.25
CA PHE A 179 -5.82 6.49 -13.29
C PHE A 179 -6.62 7.68 -12.71
N MET A 180 -7.29 7.46 -11.57
CA MET A 180 -8.00 8.54 -10.90
C MET A 180 -7.04 9.64 -10.42
N ALA A 181 -5.87 9.29 -9.92
CA ALA A 181 -4.86 10.25 -9.48
C ALA A 181 -4.35 11.13 -10.64
N GLY A 182 -4.09 10.55 -11.81
CA GLY A 182 -3.76 11.29 -13.02
C GLY A 182 -4.87 12.25 -13.46
N SER A 183 -6.12 11.80 -13.43
CA SER A 183 -7.28 12.65 -13.75
C SER A 183 -7.43 13.81 -12.76
N MET A 184 -7.25 13.56 -11.45
CA MET A 184 -7.30 14.60 -10.42
C MET A 184 -6.17 15.63 -10.59
N ALA A 185 -4.96 15.19 -10.96
CA ALA A 185 -3.85 16.08 -11.24
C ALA A 185 -4.13 17.00 -12.44
N ALA A 186 -4.70 16.45 -13.52
CA ALA A 186 -5.09 17.23 -14.68
C ALA A 186 -6.16 18.26 -14.32
N GLU A 187 -7.19 17.89 -13.57
CA GLU A 187 -8.24 18.80 -13.11
C GLU A 187 -7.67 19.95 -12.25
N MET A 188 -6.76 19.63 -11.32
CA MET A 188 -6.10 20.64 -10.49
C MET A 188 -5.25 21.61 -11.32
N LEU A 189 -4.52 21.11 -12.32
CA LEU A 189 -3.73 21.96 -13.21
C LEU A 189 -4.61 22.83 -14.10
N GLU A 190 -5.77 22.34 -14.59
CA GLU A 190 -6.71 23.15 -15.34
C GLU A 190 -7.18 24.38 -14.56
N PHE A 191 -7.42 24.25 -13.24
CA PHE A 191 -7.81 25.37 -12.38
C PHE A 191 -6.66 26.31 -11.99
N SER A 192 -5.44 25.83 -11.98
CA SER A 192 -4.31 26.58 -11.40
C SER A 192 -3.31 27.13 -12.42
N CYS A 193 -3.27 26.61 -13.65
CA CYS A 193 -2.34 27.05 -14.69
C CYS A 193 -2.72 28.38 -15.32
N ALA A 194 -1.71 29.24 -15.55
CA ALA A 194 -1.89 30.50 -16.25
C ALA A 194 -2.16 30.33 -17.75
N ASN A 195 -1.65 29.27 -18.35
CA ASN A 195 -1.86 28.88 -19.73
C ASN A 195 -2.05 27.35 -19.84
N ARG A 196 -2.15 26.83 -21.06
CA ARG A 196 -2.50 25.42 -21.32
C ARG A 196 -1.30 24.55 -21.73
N ASP A 197 -0.08 24.98 -21.45
CA ASP A 197 1.16 24.21 -21.67
C ASP A 197 1.56 23.51 -20.38
N VAL A 198 1.53 22.17 -20.38
CA VAL A 198 1.78 21.36 -19.18
C VAL A 198 2.73 20.21 -19.49
N ALA A 199 3.39 19.72 -18.43
CA ALA A 199 4.24 18.54 -18.50
C ALA A 199 3.90 17.54 -17.40
N LEU A 200 4.10 16.25 -17.69
CA LEU A 200 4.13 15.18 -16.73
C LEU A 200 5.57 14.74 -16.51
N LEU A 201 5.97 14.64 -15.26
CA LEU A 201 7.25 14.10 -14.84
C LEU A 201 6.98 12.77 -14.14
N VAL A 202 7.34 11.67 -14.79
CA VAL A 202 7.04 10.30 -14.35
C VAL A 202 8.30 9.51 -14.09
N ALA A 203 8.20 8.45 -13.30
CA ALA A 203 9.36 7.59 -13.05
C ALA A 203 9.70 6.79 -14.31
N ARG A 204 8.77 6.01 -14.83
CA ARG A 204 8.97 5.18 -16.03
C ARG A 204 7.64 4.93 -16.72
N GLY A 205 7.39 5.57 -17.83
CA GLY A 205 6.11 5.49 -18.56
C GLY A 205 5.73 4.10 -19.08
N THR A 206 6.62 3.11 -18.95
CA THR A 206 6.37 1.71 -19.30
C THR A 206 5.90 0.87 -18.10
N SER A 207 5.98 1.37 -16.86
CA SER A 207 5.39 0.69 -15.71
C SER A 207 3.85 0.78 -15.79
N SER A 208 3.14 -0.24 -15.29
CA SER A 208 1.67 -0.23 -15.31
C SER A 208 1.10 0.96 -14.55
N MET A 209 1.66 1.29 -13.40
CA MET A 209 1.22 2.39 -12.56
C MET A 209 1.44 3.76 -13.22
N ASP A 210 2.64 4.01 -13.76
CA ASP A 210 2.93 5.28 -14.44
C ASP A 210 2.08 5.44 -15.69
N LYS A 211 1.82 4.35 -16.42
CA LYS A 211 0.90 4.34 -17.55
C LYS A 211 -0.51 4.75 -17.11
N ASP A 212 -1.00 4.23 -16.00
CA ASP A 212 -2.32 4.59 -15.48
C ASP A 212 -2.38 6.08 -15.06
N TYR A 213 -1.32 6.64 -14.46
CA TYR A 213 -1.23 8.08 -14.21
C TYR A 213 -1.32 8.89 -15.49
N ILE A 214 -0.54 8.51 -16.51
CA ILE A 214 -0.53 9.17 -17.82
C ILE A 214 -1.91 9.05 -18.48
N ASP A 215 -2.47 7.84 -18.56
CA ASP A 215 -3.75 7.58 -19.22
C ASP A 215 -4.89 8.34 -18.53
N GLY A 216 -4.91 8.41 -17.19
CA GLY A 216 -5.89 9.19 -16.44
C GLY A 216 -5.77 10.70 -16.71
N PHE A 217 -4.55 11.21 -16.77
CA PHE A 217 -4.28 12.62 -17.09
C PHE A 217 -4.73 12.95 -18.54
N LEU A 218 -4.36 12.11 -19.50
CA LEU A 218 -4.70 12.30 -20.91
C LEU A 218 -6.20 12.16 -21.15
N GLU A 219 -6.88 11.21 -20.48
CA GLU A 219 -8.35 11.06 -20.60
C GLU A 219 -9.09 12.32 -20.14
N TYR A 220 -8.68 12.87 -18.98
CA TYR A 220 -9.25 14.15 -18.53
C TYR A 220 -9.00 15.26 -19.56
N SER A 221 -7.81 15.30 -20.14
CA SER A 221 -7.38 16.35 -21.08
C SER A 221 -8.12 16.36 -22.42
N LYS A 222 -8.81 15.27 -22.79
CA LYS A 222 -9.66 15.19 -24.00
C LYS A 222 -10.78 16.27 -24.04
N ARG A 223 -11.09 16.87 -22.91
CA ARG A 223 -12.03 18.00 -22.81
C ARG A 223 -11.49 19.30 -23.42
N GLY A 224 -10.23 19.30 -23.88
CA GLY A 224 -9.56 20.49 -24.37
C GLY A 224 -8.98 21.38 -23.26
N ALA A 225 -8.69 20.77 -22.08
CA ALA A 225 -8.07 21.47 -20.94
C ALA A 225 -6.71 22.04 -21.27
N PHE A 226 -5.89 21.30 -22.04
CA PHE A 226 -4.52 21.66 -22.38
C PHE A 226 -4.28 21.71 -23.88
N SER A 227 -3.39 22.60 -24.33
CA SER A 227 -2.96 22.74 -25.73
C SER A 227 -1.76 21.87 -26.03
N ASN A 228 -0.84 21.74 -25.08
CA ASN A 228 0.35 20.92 -25.21
C ASN A 228 0.56 20.12 -23.91
N ILE A 229 0.78 18.83 -24.07
CA ILE A 229 1.12 17.92 -22.96
C ILE A 229 2.41 17.22 -23.34
N ARG A 230 3.41 17.28 -22.46
CA ARG A 230 4.70 16.62 -22.64
C ARG A 230 4.97 15.68 -21.48
N ILE A 231 5.59 14.55 -21.77
CA ILE A 231 5.89 13.51 -20.77
C ILE A 231 7.39 13.32 -20.73
N TYR A 232 7.96 13.37 -19.52
CA TYR A 232 9.37 13.22 -19.23
C TYR A 232 9.58 12.10 -18.23
N GLU A 233 10.60 11.24 -18.47
CA GLU A 233 10.92 10.09 -17.64
C GLU A 233 12.25 10.28 -16.93
N HIS A 234 12.29 10.02 -15.61
CA HIS A 234 13.52 10.17 -14.80
C HIS A 234 13.97 8.91 -14.06
N PHE A 235 13.21 7.83 -14.12
CA PHE A 235 13.54 6.50 -13.56
C PHE A 235 13.78 6.50 -12.05
N ASP A 236 13.27 7.48 -11.30
CA ASP A 236 13.53 7.75 -9.87
C ASP A 236 15.03 7.80 -9.50
N GLN A 237 15.91 8.00 -10.48
CA GLN A 237 17.34 8.18 -10.26
C GLN A 237 17.64 9.65 -10.00
N LYS A 238 18.23 9.97 -8.85
CA LYS A 238 18.47 11.35 -8.38
C LYS A 238 19.07 12.27 -9.45
N ASP A 239 20.14 11.83 -10.10
CA ASP A 239 20.81 12.63 -11.13
C ASP A 239 19.94 12.83 -12.36
N LYS A 240 19.13 11.82 -12.73
CA LYS A 240 18.19 11.94 -13.84
C LYS A 240 17.01 12.85 -13.51
N VAL A 241 16.49 12.79 -12.27
CA VAL A 241 15.44 13.73 -11.83
C VAL A 241 15.88 15.17 -12.06
N ILE A 242 17.09 15.53 -11.62
CA ILE A 242 17.65 16.88 -11.79
C ILE A 242 17.85 17.20 -13.27
N ALA A 243 18.50 16.31 -14.03
CA ALA A 243 18.81 16.54 -15.43
C ALA A 243 17.54 16.71 -16.28
N VAL A 244 16.57 15.83 -16.11
CA VAL A 244 15.31 15.82 -16.86
C VAL A 244 14.44 17.02 -16.47
N THR A 245 14.41 17.41 -15.19
CA THR A 245 13.70 18.61 -14.76
C THR A 245 14.28 19.86 -15.42
N ARG A 246 15.59 20.03 -15.45
CA ARG A 246 16.25 21.15 -16.16
C ARG A 246 16.00 21.12 -17.66
N GLN A 247 16.10 19.94 -18.28
CA GLN A 247 15.81 19.76 -19.70
C GLN A 247 14.36 20.19 -20.01
N MET A 248 13.39 19.71 -19.23
CA MET A 248 11.98 20.07 -19.38
C MET A 248 11.76 21.58 -19.33
N LEU A 249 12.37 22.27 -18.35
CA LEU A 249 12.26 23.72 -18.22
C LEU A 249 12.91 24.47 -19.39
N ALA A 250 14.07 24.04 -19.85
CA ALA A 250 14.80 24.66 -20.95
C ALA A 250 14.08 24.49 -22.29
N GLU A 251 13.52 23.32 -22.56
CA GLU A 251 12.77 23.01 -23.79
C GLU A 251 11.40 23.71 -23.84
N ASN A 252 10.84 24.10 -22.68
CA ASN A 252 9.49 24.62 -22.57
C ASN A 252 9.43 25.95 -21.81
N PRO A 253 9.89 27.05 -22.40
CA PRO A 253 9.89 28.36 -21.73
C PRO A 253 8.46 28.84 -21.36
N ASN A 254 7.45 28.41 -22.10
CA ASN A 254 6.04 28.76 -21.87
C ASN A 254 5.31 27.77 -20.97
N LEU A 255 6.01 26.79 -20.40
CA LEU A 255 5.41 25.82 -19.48
C LEU A 255 4.74 26.54 -18.30
N SER A 256 3.51 26.17 -17.97
CA SER A 256 2.74 26.77 -16.86
C SER A 256 2.29 25.77 -15.81
N GLY A 257 2.34 24.47 -16.10
CA GLY A 257 1.93 23.45 -15.17
C GLY A 257 2.75 22.16 -15.25
N ILE A 258 2.97 21.53 -14.10
CA ILE A 258 3.69 20.28 -14.01
C ILE A 258 2.93 19.32 -13.07
N TYR A 259 2.69 18.10 -13.53
CA TYR A 259 2.31 16.99 -12.66
C TYR A 259 3.52 16.06 -12.45
N MET A 260 3.92 15.89 -11.20
CA MET A 260 5.01 15.01 -10.78
C MET A 260 4.44 13.71 -10.23
N ALA A 261 4.29 12.71 -11.09
CA ALA A 261 3.66 11.44 -10.77
C ALA A 261 4.65 10.42 -10.19
N SER A 262 5.48 10.85 -9.25
CA SER A 262 6.42 9.97 -8.54
C SER A 262 6.79 10.52 -7.16
N ALA A 263 7.29 9.65 -6.30
CA ALA A 263 7.80 10.02 -4.98
C ALA A 263 9.08 10.90 -5.04
N SER A 264 9.74 11.03 -6.20
CA SER A 264 10.87 11.95 -6.41
C SER A 264 10.46 13.42 -6.57
N SER A 265 9.18 13.75 -6.38
CA SER A 265 8.60 15.09 -6.57
C SER A 265 9.29 16.18 -5.74
N VAL A 266 9.73 15.90 -4.51
CA VAL A 266 10.44 16.85 -3.66
C VAL A 266 11.74 17.33 -4.33
N LEU A 267 12.54 16.41 -4.85
CA LEU A 267 13.80 16.74 -5.52
C LEU A 267 13.58 17.55 -6.79
N ALA A 268 12.53 17.24 -7.55
CA ALA A 268 12.17 18.02 -8.73
C ALA A 268 11.71 19.44 -8.36
N CYS A 269 10.94 19.62 -7.28
CA CYS A 269 10.57 20.94 -6.76
C CYS A 269 11.80 21.75 -6.35
N GLU A 270 12.76 21.18 -5.61
CA GLU A 270 14.01 21.84 -5.24
C GLU A 270 14.80 22.32 -6.48
N CYS A 271 14.81 21.50 -7.54
CA CYS A 271 15.43 21.88 -8.81
C CYS A 271 14.73 23.06 -9.47
N ILE A 272 13.39 23.08 -9.49
CA ILE A 272 12.59 24.17 -10.07
C ILE A 272 12.77 25.48 -9.30
N GLU A 273 12.83 25.42 -7.97
CA GLU A 273 13.14 26.59 -7.13
C GLU A 273 14.52 27.18 -7.45
N ALA A 274 15.53 26.32 -7.65
CA ALA A 274 16.88 26.76 -8.02
C ALA A 274 16.92 27.42 -9.41
N GLU A 275 16.03 27.04 -10.32
CA GLU A 275 15.88 27.66 -11.66
C GLU A 275 14.92 28.87 -11.64
N HIS A 276 14.49 29.34 -10.45
CA HIS A 276 13.63 30.52 -10.24
C HIS A 276 12.31 30.54 -11.00
N ARG A 277 11.73 29.35 -11.27
CA ARG A 277 10.44 29.17 -11.97
C ARG A 277 9.27 29.11 -10.98
N GLN A 278 9.01 30.21 -10.28
CA GLN A 278 7.91 30.37 -9.32
C GLN A 278 6.55 30.64 -9.99
N ASP A 279 6.53 30.76 -11.30
CA ASP A 279 5.34 30.98 -12.13
C ASP A 279 4.58 29.67 -12.45
N LEU A 280 5.19 28.54 -12.13
CA LEU A 280 4.64 27.23 -12.46
C LEU A 280 3.60 26.76 -11.43
N SER A 281 2.52 26.17 -11.94
CA SER A 281 1.56 25.42 -11.12
C SER A 281 2.05 23.97 -11.00
N ILE A 282 2.30 23.51 -9.79
CA ILE A 282 2.91 22.20 -9.54
C ILE A 282 1.98 21.33 -8.70
N ILE A 283 1.65 20.16 -9.23
CA ILE A 283 0.99 19.09 -8.49
C ILE A 283 1.99 17.97 -8.26
N THR A 284 2.24 17.66 -7.00
CA THR A 284 3.16 16.59 -6.59
C THR A 284 2.42 15.30 -6.28
N THR A 285 3.16 14.24 -6.01
CA THR A 285 2.64 12.97 -5.49
C THR A 285 3.32 12.68 -4.17
N ASP A 286 2.57 12.08 -3.24
CA ASP A 286 2.95 11.70 -1.89
C ASP A 286 3.08 12.81 -0.84
N LEU A 287 3.04 12.37 0.41
CA LEU A 287 3.21 13.21 1.59
C LEU A 287 4.55 12.85 2.27
N LEU A 288 5.63 13.32 1.68
CA LEU A 288 6.98 13.17 2.23
C LEU A 288 7.27 14.27 3.27
N THR A 289 8.35 14.13 4.03
CA THR A 289 8.72 15.06 5.12
C THR A 289 8.73 16.53 4.69
N LYS A 290 9.21 16.84 3.48
CA LYS A 290 9.27 18.21 2.95
C LYS A 290 7.98 18.67 2.25
N THR A 291 7.07 17.76 1.90
CA THR A 291 5.84 18.11 1.16
C THR A 291 5.01 19.22 1.84
N PRO A 292 4.77 19.20 3.18
CA PRO A 292 4.03 20.28 3.83
C PRO A 292 4.68 21.67 3.69
N GLU A 293 6.01 21.73 3.69
CA GLU A 293 6.75 22.99 3.48
C GLU A 293 6.56 23.49 2.04
N LEU A 294 6.71 22.63 1.04
CA LEU A 294 6.47 22.97 -0.36
C LEU A 294 5.08 23.55 -0.60
N LEU A 295 4.05 22.94 0.05
CA LEU A 295 2.67 23.43 -0.04
C LEU A 295 2.47 24.78 0.66
N ARG A 296 3.07 25.01 1.83
CA ARG A 296 2.96 26.29 2.58
C ARG A 296 3.69 27.41 1.87
N ASN A 297 4.85 27.14 1.30
CA ASN A 297 5.67 28.11 0.54
C ASN A 297 5.14 28.35 -0.88
N ARG A 298 4.11 27.59 -1.29
CA ARG A 298 3.51 27.63 -2.63
C ARG A 298 4.47 27.23 -3.75
N THR A 299 5.52 26.48 -3.44
CA THR A 299 6.33 25.78 -4.46
C THR A 299 5.50 24.71 -5.15
N ALA A 300 4.64 24.02 -4.40
CA ALA A 300 3.62 23.13 -4.94
C ALA A 300 2.21 23.64 -4.57
N ASN A 301 1.25 23.50 -5.48
CA ASN A 301 -0.13 23.92 -5.28
C ASN A 301 -0.96 22.84 -4.53
N ALA A 302 -0.68 21.57 -4.81
CA ALA A 302 -1.29 20.43 -4.18
C ALA A 302 -0.38 19.20 -4.26
N THR A 303 -0.66 18.21 -3.43
CA THR A 303 -0.10 16.86 -3.60
C THR A 303 -1.19 15.81 -3.64
N ILE A 304 -0.98 14.76 -4.41
CA ILE A 304 -1.86 13.60 -4.47
C ILE A 304 -1.33 12.52 -3.53
N PHE A 305 -2.05 12.31 -2.44
CA PHE A 305 -1.66 11.38 -1.39
C PHE A 305 -2.17 9.98 -1.68
N GLN A 306 -1.26 9.02 -1.67
CA GLN A 306 -1.49 7.60 -1.95
C GLN A 306 -1.81 6.78 -0.70
N ASN A 307 -1.55 7.32 0.49
CA ASN A 307 -1.67 6.66 1.79
C ASN A 307 -0.91 5.32 1.87
N PRO A 308 0.42 5.34 1.79
CA PRO A 308 1.26 4.13 1.82
C PRO A 308 1.11 3.34 3.12
N PHE A 309 0.93 4.00 4.26
CA PHE A 309 0.62 3.35 5.53
C PHE A 309 -0.63 2.47 5.45
N LYS A 310 -1.72 2.99 4.89
CA LYS A 310 -2.96 2.24 4.71
C LYS A 310 -2.78 1.07 3.75
N GLN A 311 -1.99 1.23 2.70
CA GLN A 311 -1.65 0.15 1.77
C GLN A 311 -0.96 -1.00 2.51
N GLY A 312 0.08 -0.69 3.31
CA GLY A 312 0.80 -1.65 4.13
C GLY A 312 -0.09 -2.36 5.16
N LYS A 313 -0.94 -1.61 5.86
CA LYS A 313 -1.87 -2.18 6.85
C LYS A 313 -2.91 -3.10 6.19
N GLN A 314 -3.42 -2.70 5.04
CA GLN A 314 -4.46 -3.45 4.34
C GLN A 314 -3.94 -4.75 3.71
N VAL A 315 -2.75 -4.75 3.12
CA VAL A 315 -2.20 -5.94 2.45
C VAL A 315 -2.00 -7.09 3.43
N VAL A 316 -1.55 -6.82 4.66
CA VAL A 316 -1.39 -7.84 5.72
C VAL A 316 -2.72 -8.49 6.06
N ARG A 317 -3.76 -7.67 6.26
CA ARG A 317 -5.11 -8.16 6.60
C ARG A 317 -5.71 -9.00 5.48
N LEU A 318 -5.60 -8.54 4.24
CA LEU A 318 -6.12 -9.25 3.08
C LEU A 318 -5.39 -10.58 2.87
N LEU A 319 -4.06 -10.59 2.97
CA LEU A 319 -3.29 -11.83 2.84
C LEU A 319 -3.62 -12.82 3.96
N TYR A 320 -3.80 -12.36 5.21
CA TYR A 320 -4.29 -13.20 6.30
C TYR A 320 -5.66 -13.82 6.00
N ASN A 321 -6.61 -13.03 5.48
CA ASN A 321 -7.94 -13.52 5.10
C ASN A 321 -7.84 -14.55 3.97
N TYR A 322 -6.99 -14.31 2.98
CA TYR A 322 -6.75 -15.29 1.92
C TYR A 322 -6.13 -16.59 2.45
N ILE A 323 -5.13 -16.52 3.33
CA ILE A 323 -4.49 -17.70 3.92
C ILE A 323 -5.51 -18.53 4.69
N THR A 324 -6.40 -17.90 5.47
CA THR A 324 -7.30 -18.58 6.40
C THR A 324 -8.64 -19.00 5.80
N ALA A 325 -9.18 -18.25 4.84
CA ALA A 325 -10.53 -18.44 4.31
C ALA A 325 -10.60 -18.41 2.77
N LYS A 326 -9.49 -18.17 2.07
CA LYS A 326 -9.44 -18.00 0.60
C LYS A 326 -10.34 -16.86 0.09
N THR A 327 -10.57 -15.86 0.93
CA THR A 327 -11.32 -14.63 0.58
C THR A 327 -10.38 -13.48 0.27
N ASP A 328 -10.93 -12.42 -0.30
CA ASP A 328 -10.25 -11.13 -0.55
C ASP A 328 -9.08 -11.20 -1.56
N SER A 329 -9.13 -12.16 -2.50
CA SER A 329 -8.18 -12.15 -3.64
C SER A 329 -8.50 -11.02 -4.63
N GLY A 330 -7.49 -10.65 -5.44
CA GLY A 330 -7.63 -9.66 -6.51
C GLY A 330 -6.97 -8.32 -6.19
N GLU A 331 -7.45 -7.28 -6.87
CA GLU A 331 -6.93 -5.93 -6.75
C GLU A 331 -7.75 -5.10 -5.77
N HIS A 332 -7.06 -4.37 -4.90
CA HIS A 332 -7.64 -3.51 -3.88
C HIS A 332 -7.06 -2.11 -4.01
N LEU A 333 -7.73 -1.27 -4.80
CA LEU A 333 -7.25 0.07 -5.09
C LEU A 333 -7.73 1.07 -4.04
N ILE A 334 -6.78 1.80 -3.45
CA ILE A 334 -7.04 2.91 -2.53
C ILE A 334 -7.35 4.17 -3.36
N LEU A 335 -8.38 4.90 -2.95
CA LEU A 335 -8.70 6.17 -3.59
C LEU A 335 -7.66 7.23 -3.24
N PRO A 336 -7.11 7.94 -4.23
CA PRO A 336 -6.21 9.07 -3.99
C PRO A 336 -6.93 10.21 -3.29
N ARG A 337 -6.17 11.06 -2.59
CA ARG A 337 -6.68 12.28 -1.93
C ARG A 337 -5.85 13.48 -2.33
N ILE A 338 -6.49 14.61 -2.53
CA ILE A 338 -5.79 15.89 -2.75
C ILE A 338 -5.50 16.51 -1.39
N LEU A 339 -4.23 16.80 -1.14
CA LEU A 339 -3.81 17.56 0.02
C LEU A 339 -3.33 18.94 -0.42
N LEU A 340 -3.74 19.93 0.34
CA LEU A 340 -3.44 21.34 0.18
C LEU A 340 -2.73 21.84 1.43
N SER A 341 -2.18 23.04 1.38
CA SER A 341 -1.57 23.68 2.57
C SER A 341 -2.53 23.78 3.77
N SER A 342 -3.83 23.83 3.51
CA SER A 342 -4.87 23.94 4.56
C SER A 342 -5.21 22.64 5.28
N ASN A 343 -4.94 21.49 4.68
CA ASN A 343 -5.33 20.18 5.24
C ASN A 343 -4.16 19.19 5.38
N VAL A 344 -2.98 19.51 4.88
CA VAL A 344 -1.84 18.58 4.86
C VAL A 344 -1.45 18.06 6.25
N ASP A 345 -1.55 18.89 7.28
CA ASP A 345 -1.17 18.50 8.65
C ASP A 345 -2.15 17.50 9.28
N ALA A 346 -3.41 17.50 8.85
CA ALA A 346 -4.40 16.55 9.35
C ALA A 346 -4.07 15.10 8.96
N TYR A 347 -3.38 14.91 7.83
CA TYR A 347 -3.08 13.57 7.29
C TYR A 347 -1.76 12.97 7.78
N ARG A 348 -0.91 13.73 8.48
CA ARG A 348 0.28 13.19 9.15
C ARG A 348 -0.04 12.29 10.36
N PHE A 349 -1.27 12.36 10.85
CA PHE A 349 -1.72 11.69 12.09
C PHE A 349 -2.94 10.79 11.86
N GLU A 350 -3.41 10.62 10.61
CA GLU A 350 -4.47 9.65 10.28
C GLU A 350 -3.86 8.25 10.13
N GLU A 351 -4.02 7.43 11.18
CA GLU A 351 -3.77 5.99 11.16
C GLU A 351 -4.78 5.20 10.30
#